data_1ff77ca874f6bc32039b6bd82f31a441
#
_entry.id   1ff77ca874f6bc32039b6bd82f31a441
#
_cell.length_a   1.000
_cell.length_b   1.000
_cell.length_c   1.000
_cell.angle_alpha   90.00
_cell.angle_beta   90.00
_cell.angle_gamma   90.00
#
_symmetry.space_group_name_H-M   'P 1'
#
loop_
_entity.id
_entity.type
_entity.pdbx_description
1 polymer ?
#
loop_
_entity_poly.entity_id
_entity_poly.type
_entity_poly.pdbx_seq_one_letter_code
_entity_poly.pdbx_strand_id
1 'polypeptide(L)'
;MRSHYFLLQNLKELNRNSIIIFVMCFLKLLRRLQFLKKTILKRFKIINPEVLEAFYLENRSIMLYTAHMGNWEWLSFIPHYTRFATSTFYQPLSNKYINKLMYHIQSQFGNHCITSKQGYKELLRFKNEGVLLLNCIIGDQSPKQNSQRHHYFYKSRN
;
A
#
# COMPACT_ATOMS: atom_id res chain seq x y z
N MET A 1 -3.57 -41.83 13.47
CA MET A 1 -3.91 -40.85 14.53
C MET A 1 -2.89 -39.72 14.75
N ARG A 2 -1.56 -39.93 14.59
CA ARG A 2 -0.53 -38.86 14.79
C ARG A 2 -0.56 -37.72 13.76
N SER A 3 -0.95 -37.99 12.52
CA SER A 3 -0.96 -36.99 11.45
C SER A 3 -2.03 -35.89 11.63
N HIS A 4 -3.19 -36.23 12.20
CA HIS A 4 -4.28 -35.28 12.42
C HIS A 4 -3.98 -34.29 13.56
N TYR A 5 -3.25 -34.75 14.59
CA TYR A 5 -2.83 -33.89 15.71
C TYR A 5 -1.79 -32.86 15.28
N PHE A 6 -0.85 -33.26 14.41
CA PHE A 6 0.18 -32.37 13.88
C PHE A 6 -0.41 -31.26 12.98
N LEU A 7 -1.41 -31.61 12.15
CA LEU A 7 -2.15 -30.63 11.34
C LEU A 7 -2.95 -29.64 12.19
N LEU A 8 -3.61 -30.11 13.24
CA LEU A 8 -4.39 -29.25 14.14
C LEU A 8 -3.51 -28.33 15.00
N GLN A 9 -2.32 -28.77 15.42
CA GLN A 9 -1.36 -27.91 16.11
C GLN A 9 -0.81 -26.82 15.17
N ASN A 10 -0.41 -27.17 13.95
CA ASN A 10 0.06 -26.21 12.96
C ASN A 10 -1.03 -25.20 12.55
N LEU A 11 -2.29 -25.62 12.43
CA LEU A 11 -3.42 -24.72 12.18
C LEU A 11 -3.69 -23.77 13.35
N LYS A 12 -3.54 -24.24 14.60
CA LYS A 12 -3.68 -23.39 15.80
C LYS A 12 -2.54 -22.39 15.93
N GLU A 13 -1.30 -22.77 15.63
CA GLU A 13 -0.16 -21.86 15.64
C GLU A 13 -0.21 -20.84 14.50
N LEU A 14 -0.57 -21.25 13.28
CA LEU A 14 -0.83 -20.35 12.15
C LEU A 14 -1.94 -19.35 12.47
N ASN A 15 -3.01 -19.80 13.10
CA ASN A 15 -4.12 -18.92 13.48
C ASN A 15 -3.72 -17.94 14.59
N ARG A 16 -2.93 -18.37 15.58
CA ARG A 16 -2.43 -17.51 16.66
C ARG A 16 -1.47 -16.43 16.15
N ASN A 17 -0.52 -16.80 15.31
CA ASN A 17 0.42 -15.85 14.72
C ASN A 17 -0.29 -14.87 13.77
N SER A 18 -1.25 -15.34 12.98
CA SER A 18 -2.08 -14.50 12.12
C SER A 18 -2.91 -13.50 12.92
N ILE A 19 -3.47 -13.94 14.06
CA ILE A 19 -4.22 -13.05 14.98
C ILE A 19 -3.28 -12.00 15.60
N ILE A 20 -2.09 -12.39 16.05
CA ILE A 20 -1.10 -11.46 16.62
C ILE A 20 -0.68 -10.42 15.57
N ILE A 21 -0.33 -10.85 14.36
CA ILE A 21 0.02 -9.94 13.26
C ILE A 21 -1.15 -9.01 12.94
N PHE A 22 -2.37 -9.54 12.88
CA PHE A 22 -3.57 -8.74 12.65
C PHE A 22 -3.79 -7.71 13.76
N VAL A 23 -3.67 -8.11 15.03
CA VAL A 23 -3.82 -7.21 16.19
C VAL A 23 -2.72 -6.15 16.17
N MET A 24 -1.47 -6.49 15.87
CA MET A 24 -0.38 -5.53 15.77
C MET A 24 -0.59 -4.54 14.62
N CYS A 25 -1.00 -5.01 13.45
CA CYS A 25 -1.39 -4.14 12.34
C CYS A 25 -2.57 -3.24 12.72
N PHE A 26 -3.58 -3.79 13.39
CA PHE A 26 -4.76 -3.06 13.83
C PHE A 26 -4.42 -2.00 14.88
N LEU A 27 -3.56 -2.30 15.86
CA LEU A 27 -3.09 -1.32 16.85
C LEU A 27 -2.25 -0.21 16.21
N LYS A 28 -1.38 -0.54 15.26
CA LYS A 28 -0.66 0.47 14.47
C LYS A 28 -1.63 1.36 13.69
N LEU A 29 -2.68 0.77 13.16
CA LEU A 29 -3.74 1.45 12.43
C LEU A 29 -4.55 2.41 13.32
N LEU A 30 -4.97 1.95 14.51
CA LEU A 30 -5.68 2.80 15.49
C LEU A 30 -4.81 3.97 15.95
N ARG A 31 -3.51 3.73 16.15
CA ARG A 31 -2.54 4.80 16.44
C ARG A 31 -2.50 5.85 15.32
N ARG A 32 -2.68 5.44 14.07
CA ARG A 32 -2.75 6.36 12.92
C ARG A 32 -3.96 7.30 12.99
N LEU A 33 -5.12 6.80 13.41
CA LEU A 33 -6.33 7.62 13.54
C LEU A 33 -6.16 8.76 14.57
N GLN A 34 -5.28 8.57 15.54
CA GLN A 34 -4.99 9.54 16.60
C GLN A 34 -3.88 10.55 16.22
N PHE A 35 -3.16 10.35 15.12
CA PHE A 35 -2.14 11.29 14.70
C PHE A 35 -2.74 12.55 14.10
N LEU A 36 -2.67 13.64 14.87
CA LEU A 36 -2.92 14.97 14.34
C LEU A 36 -1.90 15.29 13.23
N LYS A 37 -2.36 15.98 12.17
CA LYS A 37 -1.52 16.41 11.05
C LYS A 37 -0.17 16.98 11.49
N LYS A 38 -0.14 17.79 12.54
CA LYS A 38 1.09 18.39 13.12
C LYS A 38 2.12 17.34 13.57
N THR A 39 1.66 16.21 14.12
CA THR A 39 2.55 15.13 14.59
C THR A 39 3.14 14.33 13.42
N ILE A 40 2.34 14.13 12.36
CA ILE A 40 2.78 13.47 11.13
C ILE A 40 3.88 14.27 10.46
N LEU A 41 3.68 15.56 10.24
CA LEU A 41 4.63 16.47 9.60
C LEU A 41 5.99 16.57 10.35
N LYS A 42 5.99 16.31 11.66
CA LYS A 42 7.24 16.27 12.45
C LYS A 42 8.02 14.96 12.29
N ARG A 43 7.32 13.84 12.03
CA ARG A 43 7.91 12.49 12.05
C ARG A 43 8.17 11.91 10.67
N PHE A 44 7.37 12.30 9.68
CA PHE A 44 7.52 11.87 8.29
C PHE A 44 8.06 13.06 7.48
N LYS A 45 9.18 12.85 6.80
CA LYS A 45 9.80 13.86 5.94
C LYS A 45 10.18 13.21 4.61
N ILE A 46 9.90 13.91 3.52
CA ILE A 46 10.45 13.60 2.21
C ILE A 46 11.75 14.38 2.08
N ILE A 47 12.85 13.71 1.79
CA ILE A 47 14.19 14.31 1.79
C ILE A 47 14.35 15.22 0.57
N ASN A 48 13.87 14.78 -0.60
CA ASN A 48 14.02 15.51 -1.87
C ASN A 48 12.63 15.83 -2.48
N PRO A 49 11.82 16.70 -1.85
CA PRO A 49 10.47 17.01 -2.35
C PRO A 49 10.50 17.73 -3.71
N GLU A 50 11.60 18.41 -4.03
CA GLU A 50 11.83 19.10 -5.30
C GLU A 50 11.77 18.17 -6.51
N VAL A 51 12.11 16.90 -6.34
CA VAL A 51 12.00 15.88 -7.40
C VAL A 51 10.54 15.67 -7.79
N LEU A 52 9.64 15.62 -6.80
CA LEU A 52 8.21 15.49 -7.07
C LEU A 52 7.66 16.72 -7.77
N GLU A 53 8.11 17.92 -7.34
CA GLU A 53 7.68 19.18 -7.94
C GLU A 53 8.17 19.32 -9.38
N ALA A 54 9.40 18.90 -9.70
CA ALA A 54 9.92 18.88 -11.05
C ALA A 54 9.04 18.04 -11.99
N PHE A 55 8.69 16.82 -11.61
CA PHE A 55 7.78 15.99 -12.42
C PHE A 55 6.37 16.60 -12.54
N TYR A 56 5.89 17.28 -11.52
CA TYR A 56 4.60 17.96 -11.57
C TYR A 56 4.61 19.09 -12.60
N LEU A 57 5.66 19.91 -12.62
CA LEU A 57 5.82 21.01 -13.58
C LEU A 57 5.99 20.50 -15.02
N GLU A 58 6.58 19.31 -15.19
CA GLU A 58 6.68 18.65 -16.49
C GLU A 58 5.37 17.96 -16.95
N ASN A 59 4.27 18.11 -16.20
CA ASN A 59 2.99 17.43 -16.45
C ASN A 59 3.12 15.89 -16.54
N ARG A 60 3.97 15.29 -15.73
CA ARG A 60 4.24 13.86 -15.72
C ARG A 60 3.70 13.20 -14.45
N SER A 61 2.84 12.21 -14.63
CA SER A 61 2.42 11.33 -13.53
C SER A 61 3.56 10.40 -13.08
N ILE A 62 3.55 10.03 -11.82
CA ILE A 62 4.59 9.22 -11.18
C ILE A 62 4.02 7.86 -10.75
N MET A 63 4.77 6.80 -11.02
CA MET A 63 4.55 5.49 -10.44
C MET A 63 5.66 5.21 -9.43
N LEU A 64 5.32 5.35 -8.14
CA LEU A 64 6.25 5.09 -7.04
C LEU A 64 6.21 3.61 -6.68
N TYR A 65 7.29 2.90 -7.00
CA TYR A 65 7.46 1.50 -6.66
C TYR A 65 8.17 1.36 -5.32
N THR A 66 7.59 0.63 -4.39
CA THR A 66 8.09 0.47 -3.03
C THR A 66 7.90 -0.96 -2.52
N ALA A 67 8.34 -1.22 -1.30
CA ALA A 67 8.28 -2.51 -0.63
C ALA A 67 7.65 -2.41 0.76
N HIS A 68 7.28 -3.55 1.36
CA HIS A 68 6.84 -3.65 2.76
C HIS A 68 8.00 -3.44 3.75
N MET A 69 8.76 -2.37 3.56
CA MET A 69 9.91 -2.03 4.40
C MET A 69 9.56 -0.96 5.43
N GLY A 70 10.04 -1.15 6.66
CA GLY A 70 9.84 -0.17 7.73
C GLY A 70 8.39 0.17 7.99
N ASN A 71 8.09 1.46 8.05
CA ASN A 71 6.72 1.98 8.24
C ASN A 71 6.08 2.36 6.90
N TRP A 72 6.07 1.45 5.92
CA TRP A 72 5.50 1.68 4.58
C TRP A 72 4.07 2.25 4.60
N GLU A 73 3.30 1.95 5.66
CA GLU A 73 1.95 2.52 5.85
C GLU A 73 1.95 4.05 5.90
N TRP A 74 3.08 4.68 6.21
CA TRP A 74 3.23 6.14 6.24
C TRP A 74 3.19 6.77 4.85
N LEU A 75 3.33 5.98 3.79
CA LEU A 75 3.13 6.45 2.41
C LEU A 75 1.73 7.06 2.20
N SER A 76 0.74 6.67 3.01
CA SER A 76 -0.58 7.31 2.96
C SER A 76 -0.59 8.78 3.38
N PHE A 77 0.52 9.30 3.93
CA PHE A 77 0.67 10.73 4.25
C PHE A 77 1.27 11.56 3.11
N ILE A 78 1.70 10.91 2.03
CA ILE A 78 2.25 11.58 0.82
C ILE A 78 1.34 12.71 0.30
N PRO A 79 -0.03 12.61 0.33
CA PRO A 79 -0.89 13.71 -0.12
C PRO A 79 -0.62 15.06 0.56
N HIS A 80 -0.01 15.06 1.75
CA HIS A 80 0.33 16.29 2.44
C HIS A 80 1.62 16.96 1.95
N TYR A 81 2.39 16.29 1.11
CA TYR A 81 3.70 16.73 0.64
C TYR A 81 3.78 16.98 -0.86
N THR A 82 2.69 16.73 -1.58
CA THR A 82 2.68 16.83 -3.04
C THR A 82 1.38 17.44 -3.54
N ARG A 83 1.45 18.02 -4.74
CA ARG A 83 0.30 18.56 -5.48
C ARG A 83 -0.40 17.48 -6.33
N PHE A 84 0.25 16.32 -6.49
CA PHE A 84 -0.33 15.20 -7.21
C PHE A 84 -1.60 14.70 -6.51
N ALA A 85 -2.58 14.26 -7.29
CA ALA A 85 -3.55 13.29 -6.79
C ALA A 85 -2.80 12.00 -6.45
N THR A 86 -3.04 11.43 -5.28
CA THR A 86 -2.31 10.23 -4.86
C THR A 86 -3.22 9.02 -4.88
N SER A 87 -2.68 7.87 -5.29
CA SER A 87 -3.43 6.62 -5.29
C SER A 87 -2.59 5.44 -4.82
N THR A 88 -3.25 4.41 -4.37
CA THR A 88 -2.64 3.13 -4.03
C THR A 88 -3.54 1.98 -4.44
N PHE A 89 -2.95 0.88 -4.85
CA PHE A 89 -3.70 -0.35 -5.08
C PHE A 89 -3.98 -1.06 -3.77
N TYR A 90 -5.19 -1.55 -3.61
CA TYR A 90 -5.54 -2.38 -2.49
C TYR A 90 -6.37 -3.59 -2.91
N GLN A 91 -6.29 -4.65 -2.13
CA GLN A 91 -7.13 -5.82 -2.31
C GLN A 91 -8.25 -5.80 -1.25
N PRO A 92 -9.53 -5.78 -1.67
CA PRO A 92 -10.65 -5.83 -0.74
C PRO A 92 -10.59 -7.08 0.14
N LEU A 93 -10.88 -6.90 1.42
CA LEU A 93 -10.95 -7.98 2.39
C LEU A 93 -12.34 -8.63 2.39
N SER A 94 -12.38 -9.93 2.68
CA SER A 94 -13.64 -10.70 2.70
C SER A 94 -14.62 -10.20 3.76
N ASN A 95 -14.12 -9.75 4.91
CA ASN A 95 -14.95 -9.16 5.96
C ASN A 95 -15.29 -7.71 5.61
N LYS A 96 -16.57 -7.43 5.37
CA LYS A 96 -17.07 -6.11 4.95
C LYS A 96 -16.76 -4.98 5.95
N TYR A 97 -16.83 -5.26 7.24
CA TYR A 97 -16.59 -4.25 8.30
C TYR A 97 -15.11 -3.88 8.36
N ILE A 98 -14.23 -4.88 8.35
CA ILE A 98 -12.79 -4.67 8.35
C ILE A 98 -12.37 -4.00 7.03
N ASN A 99 -12.94 -4.41 5.90
CA ASN A 99 -12.69 -3.77 4.62
C ASN A 99 -13.05 -2.28 4.62
N LYS A 100 -14.22 -1.92 5.15
CA LYS A 100 -14.65 -0.52 5.27
C LYS A 100 -13.72 0.29 6.17
N LEU A 101 -13.28 -0.28 7.30
CA LEU A 101 -12.34 0.35 8.21
C LEU A 101 -10.98 0.59 7.52
N MET A 102 -10.44 -0.44 6.84
CA MET A 102 -9.16 -0.33 6.12
C MET A 102 -9.22 0.70 5.00
N TYR A 103 -10.30 0.69 4.23
CA TYR A 103 -10.53 1.70 3.19
C TYR A 103 -10.55 3.11 3.79
N HIS A 104 -11.30 3.32 4.87
CA HIS A 104 -11.37 4.62 5.54
C HIS A 104 -10.00 5.09 6.01
N ILE A 105 -9.19 4.21 6.61
CA ILE A 105 -7.86 4.54 7.10
C ILE A 105 -6.90 4.89 5.96
N GLN A 106 -6.98 4.18 4.84
CA GLN A 106 -6.11 4.43 3.70
C GLN A 106 -6.49 5.69 2.92
N SER A 107 -7.78 6.03 2.90
CA SER A 107 -8.29 7.19 2.15
C SER A 107 -8.38 8.48 2.97
N GLN A 108 -8.26 8.43 4.30
CA GLN A 108 -8.50 9.57 5.21
C GLN A 108 -7.62 10.80 4.95
N PHE A 109 -6.47 10.62 4.28
CA PHE A 109 -5.53 11.70 3.96
C PHE A 109 -5.59 12.16 2.50
N GLY A 110 -6.64 11.75 1.77
CA GLY A 110 -6.82 12.13 0.37
C GLY A 110 -6.26 11.14 -0.64
N ASN A 111 -5.85 9.93 -0.21
CA ASN A 111 -5.47 8.87 -1.13
C ASN A 111 -6.67 8.23 -1.82
N HIS A 112 -6.58 8.03 -3.11
CA HIS A 112 -7.52 7.23 -3.88
C HIS A 112 -7.16 5.74 -3.77
N CYS A 113 -8.00 4.96 -3.10
CA CYS A 113 -7.82 3.52 -2.98
C CYS A 113 -8.43 2.83 -4.20
N ILE A 114 -7.59 2.30 -5.07
CA ILE A 114 -7.97 1.66 -6.33
C ILE A 114 -7.91 0.14 -6.15
N THR A 115 -8.98 -0.57 -6.46
CA THR A 115 -8.95 -2.04 -6.43
C THR A 115 -8.10 -2.58 -7.57
N SER A 116 -7.35 -3.65 -7.33
CA SER A 116 -6.48 -4.26 -8.35
C SER A 116 -7.24 -4.64 -9.64
N LYS A 117 -8.53 -4.99 -9.52
CA LYS A 117 -9.38 -5.32 -10.67
C LYS A 117 -9.72 -4.12 -11.55
N GLN A 118 -9.80 -2.93 -10.96
CA GLN A 118 -10.16 -1.67 -11.64
C GLN A 118 -8.94 -0.80 -11.96
N GLY A 119 -7.75 -1.27 -11.57
CA GLY A 119 -6.52 -0.49 -11.61
C GLY A 119 -6.28 0.21 -12.93
N TYR A 120 -6.25 -0.54 -14.03
CA TYR A 120 -6.03 0.00 -15.37
C TYR A 120 -7.09 1.02 -15.79
N LYS A 121 -8.36 0.72 -15.55
CA LYS A 121 -9.48 1.60 -15.91
C LYS A 121 -9.41 2.94 -15.15
N GLU A 122 -9.13 2.88 -13.85
CA GLU A 122 -9.03 4.09 -13.03
C GLU A 122 -7.80 4.95 -13.40
N LEU A 123 -6.66 4.32 -13.68
CA LEU A 123 -5.48 5.05 -14.15
C LEU A 123 -5.72 5.75 -15.49
N LEU A 124 -6.42 5.08 -16.42
CA LEU A 124 -6.83 5.71 -17.68
C LEU A 124 -7.81 6.87 -17.46
N ARG A 125 -8.75 6.73 -16.52
CA ARG A 125 -9.68 7.80 -16.18
C ARG A 125 -8.93 9.05 -15.72
N PHE A 126 -8.02 8.92 -14.75
CA PHE A 126 -7.20 10.04 -14.28
C PHE A 126 -6.40 10.70 -15.41
N LYS A 127 -5.81 9.87 -16.29
CA LYS A 127 -5.08 10.38 -17.46
C LYS A 127 -5.99 11.19 -18.41
N ASN A 128 -7.19 10.67 -18.72
CA ASN A 128 -8.13 11.34 -19.61
C ASN A 128 -8.72 12.63 -19.01
N GLU A 129 -8.84 12.68 -17.68
CA GLU A 129 -9.27 13.86 -16.94
C GLU A 129 -8.13 14.90 -16.78
N GLY A 130 -6.92 14.61 -17.29
CA GLY A 130 -5.75 15.48 -17.15
C GLY A 130 -5.22 15.60 -15.72
N VAL A 131 -5.58 14.65 -14.84
CA VAL A 131 -5.17 14.65 -13.45
C VAL A 131 -3.77 14.03 -13.31
N LEU A 132 -2.82 14.80 -12.79
CA LEU A 132 -1.48 14.29 -12.50
C LEU A 132 -1.50 13.41 -11.27
N LEU A 133 -1.14 12.15 -11.46
CA LEU A 133 -1.25 11.10 -10.46
C LEU A 133 0.11 10.64 -9.95
N LEU A 134 0.25 10.52 -8.63
CA LEU A 134 1.30 9.76 -7.98
C LEU A 134 0.70 8.46 -7.45
N ASN A 135 0.97 7.35 -8.13
CA ASN A 135 0.45 6.05 -7.76
C ASN A 135 1.51 5.24 -7.00
N CYS A 136 1.19 4.83 -5.76
CA CYS A 136 2.08 3.99 -4.94
C CYS A 136 1.78 2.51 -5.14
N ILE A 137 2.80 1.75 -5.51
CA ILE A 137 2.73 0.29 -5.68
C ILE A 137 3.70 -0.38 -4.72
N ILE A 138 3.19 -1.27 -3.89
CA ILE A 138 4.01 -2.14 -3.04
C ILE A 138 4.14 -3.48 -3.77
N GLY A 139 5.33 -3.75 -4.32
CA GLY A 139 5.52 -4.81 -5.29
C GLY A 139 6.54 -5.88 -4.91
N ASP A 140 6.86 -6.03 -3.62
CA ASP A 140 7.82 -7.00 -3.11
C ASP A 140 7.22 -8.37 -2.77
N GLN A 141 5.90 -8.53 -2.91
CA GLN A 141 5.25 -9.82 -2.68
C GLN A 141 5.32 -10.71 -3.93
N SER A 142 5.67 -11.98 -3.71
CA SER A 142 5.70 -12.97 -4.78
C SER A 142 4.32 -13.14 -5.43
N PRO A 143 4.27 -13.25 -6.77
CA PRO A 143 3.04 -13.59 -7.46
C PRO A 143 2.54 -14.96 -7.01
N LYS A 144 1.22 -15.19 -7.03
CA LYS A 144 0.65 -16.51 -6.74
C LYS A 144 1.31 -17.57 -7.65
N GLN A 145 1.59 -18.75 -7.10
CA GLN A 145 2.35 -19.84 -7.75
C GLN A 145 1.91 -20.22 -9.18
N ASN A 146 0.71 -19.83 -9.61
CA ASN A 146 0.20 -20.08 -10.95
C ASN A 146 0.48 -18.97 -11.98
N SER A 147 1.20 -17.90 -11.63
CA SER A 147 1.60 -16.91 -12.60
C SER A 147 2.95 -17.31 -13.21
N GLN A 148 2.93 -17.84 -14.43
CA GLN A 148 4.12 -18.32 -15.17
C GLN A 148 5.11 -17.22 -15.60
N ARG A 149 5.01 -15.99 -15.07
CA ARG A 149 5.84 -14.85 -15.46
C ARG A 149 6.78 -14.46 -14.34
N HIS A 150 7.88 -15.20 -14.20
CA HIS A 150 9.03 -14.72 -13.44
C HIS A 150 9.93 -13.90 -14.37
N HIS A 151 9.89 -12.58 -14.27
CA HIS A 151 10.88 -11.72 -14.90
C HIS A 151 11.94 -11.37 -13.84
N TYR A 152 13.19 -11.75 -14.10
CA TYR A 152 14.33 -11.30 -13.30
C TYR A 152 14.58 -9.83 -13.62
N PHE A 153 14.38 -8.93 -12.66
CA PHE A 153 14.58 -7.48 -12.81
C PHE A 153 16.07 -7.10 -12.91
N TYR A 154 16.97 -7.98 -12.49
CA TYR A 154 18.41 -7.76 -12.57
C TYR A 154 19.10 -8.96 -13.24
N LYS A 155 19.43 -8.79 -14.51
CA LYS A 155 20.51 -9.54 -15.12
C LYS A 155 21.76 -8.68 -14.96
N SER A 156 22.62 -8.99 -13.96
CA SER A 156 23.95 -8.37 -13.90
C SER A 156 24.65 -8.64 -15.22
N ARG A 157 25.00 -7.59 -15.93
CA ARG A 157 25.96 -7.73 -17.04
C ARG A 157 27.34 -7.88 -16.39
N ASN A 158 27.90 -9.10 -16.44
CA ASN A 158 29.34 -9.27 -16.34
C ASN A 158 29.99 -8.75 -17.63
#